data_45a678a9544d41e7f51dd1c85597c7e5
#
_entry.id   45a678a9544d41e7f51dd1c85597c7e5
#
_cell.length_a   1.000
_cell.length_b   1.000
_cell.length_c   1.000
_cell.angle_alpha   90.00
_cell.angle_beta   90.00
_cell.angle_gamma   90.00
#
_symmetry.space_group_name_H-M   'P 1'
#
loop_
_entity.id
_entity.type
_entity.pdbx_description
1 polymer ?
#
loop_
_entity_poly.entity_id
_entity_poly.type
_entity_poly.pdbx_seq_one_letter_code
_entity_poly.pdbx_strand_id
1 'polypeptide(L)'
;MTYDSNRDGVLDEFDTWGFATEKYNVFIHTLAAGENIVRKDENDIPYFSFQTETTYDALSKILDFYMDTNTVMIADNGRFDNKGYTNIWEETIVKAFREGRALFYCCGLMNVPGFRAMEDEFGILPVPKTNPEQDSYYHSVSMTNMSALCIPNNATDYTELGYIIESLAAESKNTVTPAYYEKNLKYQSLTDDESGEMLDIIFATRSFDLGTVFDWGGILGHYMKIDTDFVSRFEAVYPVAQAALEDTLEALENLN
;
A
#
# COMPACT_ATOMS: atom_id res chain seq x y z
N MET A 1 4.74 2.62 -23.24
CA MET A 1 3.45 2.84 -23.90
C MET A 1 2.82 4.18 -23.54
N THR A 2 3.59 5.09 -23.00
CA THR A 2 3.12 6.46 -22.76
C THR A 2 3.18 7.25 -24.05
N TYR A 3 2.14 7.99 -24.36
CA TYR A 3 2.14 8.88 -25.53
C TYR A 3 1.15 10.02 -25.33
N ASP A 4 1.48 11.16 -25.95
CA ASP A 4 0.64 12.35 -26.04
C ASP A 4 -0.57 12.05 -26.95
N SER A 5 -1.70 11.75 -26.35
CA SER A 5 -2.93 11.30 -27.03
C SER A 5 -3.63 12.45 -27.74
N ASN A 6 -3.61 13.64 -27.15
CA ASN A 6 -4.27 14.84 -27.67
C ASN A 6 -3.35 15.64 -28.61
N ARG A 7 -2.02 15.33 -28.66
CA ARG A 7 -1.00 15.93 -29.52
C ARG A 7 -0.78 17.41 -29.25
N ASP A 8 -0.89 17.83 -28.00
CA ASP A 8 -0.62 19.22 -27.61
C ASP A 8 0.85 19.47 -27.23
N GLY A 9 1.68 18.43 -27.20
CA GLY A 9 3.11 18.49 -26.91
C GLY A 9 3.43 18.44 -25.42
N VAL A 10 2.45 18.20 -24.55
CA VAL A 10 2.61 18.10 -23.09
C VAL A 10 2.03 16.77 -22.61
N LEU A 11 2.84 15.99 -21.92
CA LEU A 11 2.29 14.79 -21.24
C LEU A 11 1.55 15.20 -19.98
N ASP A 12 0.23 14.96 -19.94
CA ASP A 12 -0.60 15.30 -18.79
C ASP A 12 -1.70 14.24 -18.49
N GLU A 13 -2.68 14.58 -17.67
CA GLU A 13 -3.74 13.66 -17.23
C GLU A 13 -4.72 13.24 -18.33
N PHE A 14 -4.65 13.86 -19.50
CA PHE A 14 -5.48 13.52 -20.67
C PHE A 14 -4.82 12.53 -21.61
N ASP A 15 -3.55 12.18 -21.34
CA ASP A 15 -2.74 11.31 -22.17
C ASP A 15 -2.78 9.85 -21.74
N THR A 16 -2.10 8.99 -22.51
CA THR A 16 -1.96 7.58 -22.20
C THR A 16 -0.64 7.33 -21.46
N TRP A 17 -0.72 6.54 -20.38
CA TRP A 17 0.37 6.29 -19.46
C TRP A 17 0.68 4.81 -19.29
N GLY A 18 1.94 4.49 -19.10
CA GLY A 18 2.37 3.13 -18.76
C GLY A 18 1.94 2.72 -17.35
N PHE A 19 2.07 3.63 -16.39
CA PHE A 19 1.78 3.37 -14.99
C PHE A 19 1.17 4.59 -14.29
N ALA A 20 0.06 4.40 -13.61
CA ALA A 20 -0.63 5.41 -12.82
C ALA A 20 -0.54 5.08 -11.33
N THR A 21 -0.20 6.05 -10.48
CA THR A 21 0.10 5.81 -9.07
C THR A 21 0.06 7.10 -8.23
N GLU A 22 0.36 6.96 -6.94
CA GLU A 22 0.55 8.04 -5.98
C GLU A 22 1.87 7.86 -5.20
N LYS A 23 2.36 8.90 -4.52
CA LYS A 23 3.63 8.85 -3.77
C LYS A 23 3.65 7.79 -2.67
N TYR A 24 2.52 7.54 -2.02
CA TYR A 24 2.42 6.52 -0.96
C TYR A 24 2.81 5.13 -1.46
N ASN A 25 2.60 4.85 -2.74
CA ASN A 25 2.91 3.55 -3.32
C ASN A 25 4.43 3.29 -3.45
N VAL A 26 5.31 4.28 -3.32
CA VAL A 26 6.76 4.05 -3.14
C VAL A 26 6.99 3.18 -1.90
N PHE A 27 6.33 3.53 -0.80
CA PHE A 27 6.37 2.74 0.43
C PHE A 27 5.75 1.34 0.23
N ILE A 28 4.60 1.24 -0.44
CA ILE A 28 3.96 -0.05 -0.73
C ILE A 28 4.88 -0.97 -1.55
N HIS A 29 5.57 -0.45 -2.56
CA HIS A 29 6.53 -1.23 -3.35
C HIS A 29 7.76 -1.64 -2.52
N THR A 30 8.20 -0.80 -1.58
CA THR A 30 9.29 -1.14 -0.66
C THR A 30 8.88 -2.31 0.25
N LEU A 31 7.68 -2.27 0.82
CA LEU A 31 7.14 -3.41 1.58
C LEU A 31 6.98 -4.67 0.71
N ALA A 32 6.57 -4.49 -0.55
CA ALA A 32 6.44 -5.60 -1.50
C ALA A 32 7.80 -6.23 -1.86
N ALA A 33 8.90 -5.51 -1.71
CA ALA A 33 10.26 -6.05 -1.78
C ALA A 33 10.66 -6.88 -0.55
N GLY A 34 9.80 -6.96 0.47
CA GLY A 34 10.10 -7.63 1.74
C GLY A 34 10.81 -6.73 2.77
N GLU A 35 10.90 -5.44 2.48
CA GLU A 35 11.63 -4.45 3.29
C GLU A 35 10.68 -3.68 4.21
N ASN A 36 10.55 -4.18 5.46
CA ASN A 36 9.71 -3.55 6.47
C ASN A 36 10.41 -2.35 7.14
N ILE A 37 9.63 -1.36 7.58
CA ILE A 37 10.13 -0.29 8.45
C ILE A 37 10.52 -0.86 9.81
N VAL A 38 9.62 -1.68 10.37
CA VAL A 38 9.75 -2.24 11.72
C VAL A 38 9.59 -3.75 11.66
N ARG A 39 10.48 -4.44 12.34
CA ARG A 39 10.39 -5.88 12.63
C ARG A 39 10.36 -6.09 14.15
N LYS A 40 10.06 -7.28 14.58
CA LYS A 40 10.13 -7.69 15.97
C LYS A 40 11.30 -8.67 16.18
N ASP A 41 11.95 -8.56 17.32
CA ASP A 41 12.99 -9.52 17.74
C ASP A 41 12.36 -10.81 18.31
N GLU A 42 13.20 -11.70 18.84
CA GLU A 42 12.78 -12.98 19.45
C GLU A 42 11.93 -12.84 20.73
N ASN A 43 11.90 -11.62 21.31
CA ASN A 43 11.10 -11.28 22.49
C ASN A 43 9.87 -10.44 22.13
N ASP A 44 9.51 -10.37 20.84
CA ASP A 44 8.42 -9.53 20.32
C ASP A 44 8.65 -8.01 20.48
N ILE A 45 9.88 -7.57 20.75
CA ILE A 45 10.21 -6.15 20.87
C ILE A 45 10.43 -5.56 19.47
N PRO A 46 9.70 -4.49 19.12
CA PRO A 46 9.86 -3.84 17.81
C PRO A 46 11.20 -3.09 17.70
N TYR A 47 11.79 -3.17 16.51
CA TYR A 47 13.01 -2.44 16.16
C TYR A 47 12.95 -1.98 14.70
N PHE A 48 13.64 -0.90 14.36
CA PHE A 48 13.74 -0.44 12.98
C PHE A 48 14.63 -1.35 12.14
N SER A 49 14.13 -1.74 10.96
CA SER A 49 14.81 -2.64 10.02
C SER A 49 15.08 -2.02 8.65
N PHE A 50 14.80 -0.73 8.46
CA PHE A 50 14.84 -0.08 7.16
C PHE A 50 16.22 0.47 6.74
N GLN A 51 17.21 0.52 7.64
CA GLN A 51 18.56 1.01 7.33
C GLN A 51 19.49 -0.14 6.95
N THR A 52 19.15 -0.85 5.89
CA THR A 52 19.95 -1.96 5.37
C THR A 52 20.32 -1.73 3.92
N GLU A 53 21.39 -2.38 3.45
CA GLU A 53 21.79 -2.35 2.04
C GLU A 53 20.65 -2.84 1.13
N THR A 54 19.96 -3.92 1.53
CA THR A 54 18.83 -4.48 0.78
C THR A 54 17.66 -3.50 0.66
N THR A 55 17.33 -2.80 1.74
CA THR A 55 16.29 -1.74 1.71
C THR A 55 16.69 -0.60 0.79
N TYR A 56 17.94 -0.16 0.85
CA TYR A 56 18.42 0.94 0.01
C TYR A 56 18.49 0.55 -1.46
N ASP A 57 18.90 -0.67 -1.78
CA ASP A 57 18.90 -1.19 -3.15
C ASP A 57 17.49 -1.31 -3.72
N ALA A 58 16.55 -1.83 -2.93
CA ALA A 58 15.15 -1.93 -3.32
C ALA A 58 14.55 -0.53 -3.57
N LEU A 59 14.75 0.38 -2.62
CA LEU A 59 14.22 1.74 -2.70
C LEU A 59 14.84 2.53 -3.86
N SER A 60 16.14 2.37 -4.14
CA SER A 60 16.79 2.99 -5.30
C SER A 60 16.11 2.58 -6.61
N LYS A 61 15.88 1.28 -6.82
CA LYS A 61 15.21 0.78 -8.02
C LYS A 61 13.77 1.30 -8.15
N ILE A 62 13.05 1.36 -7.02
CA ILE A 62 11.69 1.88 -6.98
C ILE A 62 11.68 3.37 -7.32
N LEU A 63 12.56 4.17 -6.71
CA LEU A 63 12.64 5.60 -6.96
C LEU A 63 13.08 5.91 -8.39
N ASP A 64 14.03 5.16 -8.95
CA ASP A 64 14.44 5.29 -10.35
C ASP A 64 13.25 5.11 -11.30
N PHE A 65 12.38 4.12 -11.02
CA PHE A 65 11.16 3.91 -11.77
C PHE A 65 10.15 5.06 -11.59
N TYR A 66 9.93 5.51 -10.35
CA TYR A 66 9.00 6.62 -10.06
C TYR A 66 9.47 7.97 -10.61
N MET A 67 10.77 8.17 -10.77
CA MET A 67 11.35 9.38 -11.40
C MET A 67 11.24 9.38 -12.93
N ASP A 68 10.89 8.25 -13.56
CA ASP A 68 10.63 8.22 -15.02
C ASP A 68 9.30 8.89 -15.36
N THR A 69 9.35 10.21 -15.48
CA THR A 69 8.19 11.05 -15.79
C THR A 69 7.61 10.84 -17.19
N ASN A 70 8.26 10.00 -18.02
CA ASN A 70 7.73 9.60 -19.33
C ASN A 70 6.93 8.29 -19.28
N THR A 71 7.01 7.55 -18.18
CA THR A 71 6.28 6.28 -18.00
C THR A 71 5.25 6.37 -16.88
N VAL A 72 5.58 7.11 -15.80
CA VAL A 72 4.83 7.12 -14.56
C VAL A 72 4.06 8.42 -14.37
N MET A 73 2.75 8.31 -14.23
CA MET A 73 1.86 9.38 -13.79
C MET A 73 1.61 9.27 -12.29
N ILE A 74 2.06 10.27 -11.53
CA ILE A 74 1.88 10.32 -10.08
C ILE A 74 0.91 11.45 -9.75
N ALA A 75 -0.22 11.13 -9.10
CA ALA A 75 -1.28 12.10 -8.83
C ALA A 75 -0.81 13.30 -7.98
N ASP A 76 -0.07 13.02 -6.92
CA ASP A 76 0.24 13.96 -5.83
C ASP A 76 1.69 14.44 -5.80
N ASN A 77 2.39 14.44 -6.96
CA ASN A 77 3.79 14.88 -7.04
C ASN A 77 3.97 16.39 -7.38
N GLY A 78 2.89 17.16 -7.38
CA GLY A 78 2.89 18.59 -7.71
C GLY A 78 2.60 18.89 -9.19
N ARG A 79 2.63 17.90 -10.09
CA ARG A 79 2.36 18.09 -11.53
C ARG A 79 0.97 18.68 -11.79
N PHE A 80 -0.01 18.31 -10.98
CA PHE A 80 -1.40 18.67 -11.12
C PHE A 80 -1.85 19.76 -10.14
N ASP A 81 -0.92 20.30 -9.35
CA ASP A 81 -1.21 21.41 -8.44
C ASP A 81 -1.75 22.63 -9.23
N ASN A 82 -2.68 23.35 -8.62
CA ASN A 82 -3.33 24.53 -9.21
C ASN A 82 -4.19 24.29 -10.47
N LYS A 83 -4.46 23.04 -10.85
CA LYS A 83 -5.41 22.72 -11.93
C LYS A 83 -6.89 22.77 -11.49
N GLY A 84 -7.15 23.04 -10.21
CA GLY A 84 -8.51 23.22 -9.68
C GLY A 84 -9.26 21.92 -9.37
N TYR A 85 -8.55 20.79 -9.28
CA TYR A 85 -9.14 19.51 -8.90
C TYR A 85 -9.65 19.51 -7.47
N THR A 86 -10.84 18.95 -7.26
CA THR A 86 -11.41 18.74 -5.92
C THR A 86 -10.84 17.46 -5.30
N ASN A 87 -10.65 16.43 -6.12
CA ASN A 87 -10.01 15.18 -5.76
C ASN A 87 -9.00 14.79 -6.84
N ILE A 88 -7.73 15.10 -6.58
CA ILE A 88 -6.65 14.90 -7.54
C ILE A 88 -6.49 13.44 -7.98
N TRP A 89 -6.69 12.49 -7.07
CA TRP A 89 -6.58 11.06 -7.39
C TRP A 89 -7.69 10.61 -8.32
N GLU A 90 -8.94 10.93 -7.99
CA GLU A 90 -10.12 10.54 -8.76
C GLU A 90 -10.12 11.19 -10.15
N GLU A 91 -9.72 12.45 -10.22
CA GLU A 91 -9.79 13.25 -11.45
C GLU A 91 -8.57 13.06 -12.37
N THR A 92 -7.51 12.41 -11.90
CA THR A 92 -6.31 12.10 -12.69
C THR A 92 -6.11 10.60 -12.87
N ILE A 93 -5.44 9.92 -11.93
CA ILE A 93 -4.99 8.52 -12.08
C ILE A 93 -6.14 7.53 -12.14
N VAL A 94 -7.17 7.68 -11.30
CA VAL A 94 -8.35 6.80 -11.31
C VAL A 94 -9.12 6.97 -12.62
N LYS A 95 -9.34 8.22 -13.03
CA LYS A 95 -10.01 8.53 -14.29
C LYS A 95 -9.22 8.01 -15.49
N ALA A 96 -7.91 8.20 -15.52
CA ALA A 96 -7.07 7.70 -16.60
C ALA A 96 -7.16 6.18 -16.73
N PHE A 97 -7.14 5.44 -15.63
CA PHE A 97 -7.31 3.98 -15.65
C PHE A 97 -8.71 3.59 -16.11
N ARG A 98 -9.75 4.23 -15.56
CA ARG A 98 -11.16 3.95 -15.91
C ARG A 98 -11.47 4.19 -17.40
N GLU A 99 -10.78 5.12 -18.02
CA GLU A 99 -10.92 5.47 -19.44
C GLU A 99 -9.94 4.69 -20.36
N GLY A 100 -9.29 3.64 -19.87
CA GLY A 100 -8.34 2.83 -20.65
C GLY A 100 -7.03 3.54 -21.01
N ARG A 101 -6.73 4.68 -20.35
CA ARG A 101 -5.55 5.52 -20.62
C ARG A 101 -4.36 5.24 -19.70
N ALA A 102 -4.46 4.26 -18.80
CA ALA A 102 -3.34 3.76 -18.01
C ALA A 102 -3.25 2.25 -18.15
N LEU A 103 -2.07 1.73 -18.56
CA LEU A 103 -1.86 0.28 -18.72
C LEU A 103 -1.87 -0.43 -17.36
N PHE A 104 -1.23 0.17 -16.36
CA PHE A 104 -1.21 -0.32 -14.98
C PHE A 104 -1.64 0.79 -14.03
N TYR A 105 -2.39 0.41 -13.01
CA TYR A 105 -2.77 1.29 -11.92
C TYR A 105 -2.51 0.61 -10.57
N CYS A 106 -1.64 1.18 -9.75
CA CYS A 106 -1.38 0.69 -8.40
C CYS A 106 -2.36 1.30 -7.40
N CYS A 107 -3.22 0.46 -6.81
CA CYS A 107 -4.22 0.88 -5.83
C CYS A 107 -4.57 -0.22 -4.82
N GLY A 108 -5.32 0.14 -3.79
CA GLY A 108 -5.90 -0.84 -2.87
C GLY A 108 -7.05 -1.64 -3.50
N LEU A 109 -7.19 -2.92 -3.12
CA LEU A 109 -8.29 -3.79 -3.59
C LEU A 109 -9.69 -3.22 -3.30
N MET A 110 -9.81 -2.30 -2.35
CA MET A 110 -11.05 -1.59 -2.06
C MET A 110 -11.55 -0.75 -3.23
N ASN A 111 -10.69 -0.38 -4.19
CA ASN A 111 -11.06 0.42 -5.36
C ASN A 111 -11.64 -0.44 -6.49
N VAL A 112 -11.35 -1.74 -6.52
CA VAL A 112 -11.77 -2.66 -7.59
C VAL A 112 -13.27 -2.60 -7.91
N PRO A 113 -14.20 -2.54 -6.94
CA PRO A 113 -15.61 -2.40 -7.25
C PRO A 113 -15.97 -1.14 -8.04
N GLY A 114 -15.17 -0.07 -7.95
CA GLY A 114 -15.35 1.17 -8.70
C GLY A 114 -15.06 1.05 -10.20
N PHE A 115 -14.40 -0.03 -10.62
CA PHE A 115 -14.03 -0.26 -12.03
C PHE A 115 -14.99 -1.20 -12.79
N ARG A 116 -16.04 -1.72 -12.14
CA ARG A 116 -17.02 -2.62 -12.77
C ARG A 116 -17.75 -2.06 -14.00
N ALA A 117 -17.81 -0.75 -14.09
CA ALA A 117 -18.49 -0.04 -15.18
C ALA A 117 -17.52 0.36 -16.31
N MET A 118 -16.27 -0.09 -16.28
CA MET A 118 -15.33 0.13 -17.38
C MET A 118 -15.81 -0.58 -18.63
N GLU A 119 -15.56 0.03 -19.79
CA GLU A 119 -15.80 -0.61 -21.08
C GLU A 119 -14.73 -1.66 -21.39
N ASP A 120 -13.49 -1.38 -20.95
CA ASP A 120 -12.36 -2.30 -21.10
C ASP A 120 -12.30 -3.29 -19.93
N GLU A 121 -11.93 -4.52 -20.23
CA GLU A 121 -11.63 -5.54 -19.22
C GLU A 121 -10.31 -5.25 -18.53
N PHE A 122 -10.22 -5.57 -17.24
CA PHE A 122 -8.98 -5.44 -16.47
C PHE A 122 -8.72 -6.68 -15.62
N GLY A 123 -7.45 -6.98 -15.36
CA GLY A 123 -7.00 -8.03 -14.46
C GLY A 123 -6.41 -7.48 -13.17
N ILE A 124 -6.22 -8.35 -12.18
CA ILE A 124 -5.52 -8.04 -10.93
C ILE A 124 -4.19 -8.76 -10.91
N LEU A 125 -3.14 -8.04 -10.52
CA LEU A 125 -1.79 -8.56 -10.36
C LEU A 125 -1.27 -8.28 -8.96
N PRO A 126 -0.45 -9.16 -8.38
CA PRO A 126 0.33 -8.84 -7.19
C PRO A 126 1.25 -7.65 -7.45
N VAL A 127 1.56 -6.88 -6.40
CA VAL A 127 2.63 -5.89 -6.51
C VAL A 127 3.92 -6.60 -6.91
N PRO A 128 4.62 -6.14 -7.96
CA PRO A 128 5.73 -6.88 -8.52
C PRO A 128 6.91 -7.01 -7.56
N LYS A 129 7.65 -8.11 -7.67
CA LYS A 129 8.92 -8.29 -6.99
C LYS A 129 9.95 -7.30 -7.55
N THR A 130 10.78 -6.73 -6.70
CA THR A 130 11.90 -5.86 -7.09
C THR A 130 13.13 -6.63 -7.53
N ASN A 131 13.21 -7.92 -7.15
CA ASN A 131 14.31 -8.80 -7.43
C ASN A 131 13.76 -10.19 -7.84
N PRO A 132 14.22 -10.80 -8.94
CA PRO A 132 13.83 -12.15 -9.35
C PRO A 132 14.12 -13.23 -8.30
N GLU A 133 15.11 -13.00 -7.44
CA GLU A 133 15.52 -13.93 -6.37
C GLU A 133 14.69 -13.78 -5.08
N GLN A 134 13.79 -12.80 -5.04
CA GLN A 134 12.86 -12.64 -3.93
C GLN A 134 12.00 -13.91 -3.80
N ASP A 135 12.01 -14.54 -2.63
CA ASP A 135 11.38 -15.84 -2.38
C ASP A 135 9.85 -15.80 -2.47
N SER A 136 9.23 -14.72 -2.02
CA SER A 136 7.78 -14.58 -1.99
C SER A 136 7.31 -13.21 -2.49
N TYR A 137 6.01 -13.07 -2.73
CA TYR A 137 5.35 -11.77 -2.81
C TYR A 137 5.05 -11.27 -1.40
N TYR A 138 4.98 -9.95 -1.22
CA TYR A 138 4.55 -9.32 0.03
C TYR A 138 3.56 -8.21 -0.28
N HIS A 139 2.48 -8.14 0.49
CA HIS A 139 1.42 -7.15 0.30
C HIS A 139 1.11 -6.45 1.61
N SER A 140 1.24 -5.13 1.61
CA SER A 140 0.91 -4.33 2.78
C SER A 140 -0.61 -4.20 2.95
N VAL A 141 -1.06 -4.33 4.20
CA VAL A 141 -2.40 -3.88 4.59
C VAL A 141 -2.30 -2.43 5.04
N SER A 142 -3.04 -1.54 4.36
CA SER A 142 -3.06 -0.12 4.71
C SER A 142 -3.69 0.09 6.08
N MET A 143 -2.92 0.62 7.01
CA MET A 143 -3.40 0.91 8.37
C MET A 143 -4.39 2.08 8.41
N THR A 144 -4.36 2.97 7.43
CA THR A 144 -5.33 4.07 7.32
C THR A 144 -6.73 3.60 6.90
N ASN A 145 -6.80 2.44 6.22
CA ASN A 145 -8.05 1.88 5.70
C ASN A 145 -8.49 0.61 6.47
N MET A 146 -7.71 0.18 7.44
CA MET A 146 -8.02 -1.00 8.25
C MET A 146 -8.96 -0.62 9.41
N SER A 147 -9.97 -1.47 9.64
CA SER A 147 -10.77 -1.40 10.85
C SER A 147 -10.24 -2.36 11.90
N ALA A 148 -10.19 -1.92 13.15
CA ALA A 148 -9.83 -2.75 14.30
C ALA A 148 -11.00 -2.86 15.27
N LEU A 149 -11.15 -4.02 15.90
CA LEU A 149 -12.09 -4.24 16.98
C LEU A 149 -11.38 -3.99 18.31
N CYS A 150 -11.94 -3.12 19.14
CA CYS A 150 -11.41 -2.80 20.46
C CYS A 150 -12.35 -3.23 21.57
N ILE A 151 -11.80 -3.73 22.67
CA ILE A 151 -12.53 -4.03 23.90
C ILE A 151 -12.26 -2.89 24.88
N PRO A 152 -13.29 -2.21 25.43
CA PRO A 152 -13.08 -1.19 26.45
C PRO A 152 -12.43 -1.77 27.71
N ASN A 153 -11.54 -1.02 28.34
CA ASN A 153 -10.82 -1.46 29.55
C ASN A 153 -11.72 -1.62 30.80
N ASN A 154 -12.94 -1.09 30.76
CA ASN A 154 -13.94 -1.25 31.80
C ASN A 154 -14.88 -2.44 31.57
N ALA A 155 -14.62 -3.29 30.59
CA ALA A 155 -15.37 -4.52 30.39
C ALA A 155 -15.15 -5.45 31.58
N THR A 156 -16.20 -6.14 32.02
CA THR A 156 -16.20 -6.97 33.25
C THR A 156 -16.08 -8.47 32.96
N ASP A 157 -16.46 -8.91 31.78
CA ASP A 157 -16.40 -10.32 31.36
C ASP A 157 -15.64 -10.49 30.06
N TYR A 158 -14.31 -10.56 30.17
CA TYR A 158 -13.44 -10.79 29.03
C TYR A 158 -13.59 -12.19 28.42
N THR A 159 -14.03 -13.17 29.20
CA THR A 159 -14.25 -14.54 28.72
C THR A 159 -15.44 -14.61 27.77
N GLU A 160 -16.57 -14.01 28.17
CA GLU A 160 -17.75 -13.92 27.31
C GLU A 160 -17.48 -13.12 26.05
N LEU A 161 -16.79 -11.97 26.16
CA LEU A 161 -16.40 -11.15 25.03
C LEU A 161 -15.47 -11.92 24.08
N GLY A 162 -14.52 -12.68 24.61
CA GLY A 162 -13.65 -13.56 23.81
C GLY A 162 -14.42 -14.58 22.99
N TYR A 163 -15.42 -15.24 23.60
CA TYR A 163 -16.29 -16.17 22.87
C TYR A 163 -17.12 -15.49 21.78
N ILE A 164 -17.63 -14.30 22.04
CA ILE A 164 -18.40 -13.53 21.04
C ILE A 164 -17.50 -13.15 19.86
N ILE A 165 -16.31 -12.61 20.13
CA ILE A 165 -15.36 -12.19 19.07
C ILE A 165 -14.93 -13.39 18.24
N GLU A 166 -14.55 -14.50 18.87
CA GLU A 166 -14.16 -15.72 18.18
C GLU A 166 -15.29 -16.29 17.33
N SER A 167 -16.52 -16.29 17.85
CA SER A 167 -17.70 -16.73 17.11
C SER A 167 -17.99 -15.85 15.89
N LEU A 168 -17.86 -14.53 16.03
CA LEU A 168 -17.99 -13.59 14.91
C LEU A 168 -16.90 -13.81 13.85
N ALA A 169 -15.66 -14.03 14.27
CA ALA A 169 -14.55 -14.32 13.37
C ALA A 169 -14.76 -15.64 12.61
N ALA A 170 -15.16 -16.70 13.31
CA ALA A 170 -15.45 -18.01 12.73
C ALA A 170 -16.63 -17.96 11.75
N GLU A 171 -17.72 -17.26 12.11
CA GLU A 171 -18.87 -17.08 11.23
C GLU A 171 -18.50 -16.24 10.00
N SER A 172 -17.74 -15.17 10.19
CA SER A 172 -17.25 -14.32 9.08
C SER A 172 -16.39 -15.10 8.10
N LYS A 173 -15.55 -16.02 8.58
CA LYS A 173 -14.73 -16.88 7.72
C LYS A 173 -15.57 -17.76 6.80
N ASN A 174 -16.73 -18.19 7.26
CA ASN A 174 -17.60 -19.12 6.53
C ASN A 174 -18.70 -18.43 5.73
N THR A 175 -18.99 -17.16 5.98
CA THR A 175 -20.09 -16.41 5.36
C THR A 175 -19.63 -15.13 4.66
N VAL A 176 -19.12 -14.15 5.41
CA VAL A 176 -18.76 -12.82 4.90
C VAL A 176 -17.55 -12.90 3.98
N THR A 177 -16.50 -13.61 4.40
CA THR A 177 -15.25 -13.71 3.61
C THR A 177 -15.49 -14.37 2.26
N PRO A 178 -16.14 -15.53 2.14
CA PRO A 178 -16.47 -16.11 0.84
C PRO A 178 -17.41 -15.22 0.01
N ALA A 179 -18.40 -14.59 0.64
CA ALA A 179 -19.32 -13.71 -0.08
C ALA A 179 -18.62 -12.48 -0.66
N TYR A 180 -17.69 -11.87 0.07
CA TYR A 180 -16.91 -10.73 -0.41
C TYR A 180 -15.90 -11.17 -1.46
N TYR A 181 -15.13 -12.20 -1.17
CA TYR A 181 -14.06 -12.69 -2.02
C TYR A 181 -14.60 -13.29 -3.32
N GLU A 182 -15.45 -14.31 -3.21
CA GLU A 182 -15.95 -15.06 -4.35
C GLU A 182 -16.98 -14.26 -5.16
N LYS A 183 -17.97 -13.65 -4.51
CA LYS A 183 -19.05 -12.97 -5.23
C LYS A 183 -18.72 -11.54 -5.60
N ASN A 184 -18.01 -10.81 -4.73
CA ASN A 184 -17.79 -9.38 -4.94
C ASN A 184 -16.52 -9.11 -5.74
N LEU A 185 -15.38 -9.68 -5.34
CA LEU A 185 -14.12 -9.47 -6.07
C LEU A 185 -14.04 -10.38 -7.29
N LYS A 186 -14.13 -11.70 -7.11
CA LYS A 186 -13.83 -12.67 -8.15
C LYS A 186 -14.88 -12.70 -9.28
N TYR A 187 -16.17 -12.83 -8.96
CA TYR A 187 -17.21 -13.01 -9.99
C TYR A 187 -17.86 -11.72 -10.51
N GLN A 188 -17.81 -10.63 -9.79
CA GLN A 188 -18.47 -9.39 -10.22
C GLN A 188 -17.50 -8.32 -10.73
N SER A 189 -16.21 -8.47 -10.49
CA SER A 189 -15.22 -7.45 -10.83
C SER A 189 -14.12 -7.95 -11.75
N LEU A 190 -13.98 -9.27 -11.92
CA LEU A 190 -12.94 -9.88 -12.74
C LEU A 190 -13.55 -10.66 -13.89
N THR A 191 -12.92 -10.57 -15.04
CA THR A 191 -13.35 -11.22 -16.29
C THR A 191 -12.54 -12.47 -16.62
N ASP A 192 -11.48 -12.76 -15.85
CA ASP A 192 -10.56 -13.87 -16.08
C ASP A 192 -10.30 -14.71 -14.81
N ASP A 193 -9.98 -16.00 -15.01
CA ASP A 193 -9.67 -16.95 -13.93
C ASP A 193 -8.29 -16.68 -13.32
N GLU A 194 -7.34 -16.14 -14.10
CA GLU A 194 -5.96 -15.86 -13.65
C GLU A 194 -5.94 -14.78 -12.56
N SER A 195 -6.77 -13.75 -12.66
CA SER A 195 -6.92 -12.74 -11.60
C SER A 195 -7.38 -13.34 -10.27
N GLY A 196 -8.14 -14.44 -10.31
CA GLY A 196 -8.52 -15.19 -9.11
C GLY A 196 -7.30 -15.81 -8.41
N GLU A 197 -6.39 -16.42 -9.15
CA GLU A 197 -5.14 -16.97 -8.60
C GLU A 197 -4.22 -15.88 -8.06
N MET A 198 -4.19 -14.72 -8.73
CA MET A 198 -3.42 -13.55 -8.26
C MET A 198 -3.98 -12.99 -6.95
N LEU A 199 -5.30 -12.96 -6.79
CA LEU A 199 -5.93 -12.59 -5.52
C LEU A 199 -5.57 -13.57 -4.40
N ASP A 200 -5.52 -14.88 -4.67
CA ASP A 200 -5.09 -15.88 -3.67
C ASP A 200 -3.67 -15.59 -3.18
N ILE A 201 -2.73 -15.24 -4.07
CA ILE A 201 -1.37 -14.83 -3.73
C ILE A 201 -1.40 -13.57 -2.86
N ILE A 202 -2.15 -12.54 -3.28
CA ILE A 202 -2.26 -11.27 -2.54
C ILE A 202 -2.79 -11.52 -1.12
N PHE A 203 -3.84 -12.31 -0.96
CA PHE A 203 -4.43 -12.58 0.34
C PHE A 203 -3.54 -13.46 1.23
N ALA A 204 -2.80 -14.41 0.66
CA ALA A 204 -1.90 -15.28 1.40
C ALA A 204 -0.63 -14.56 1.92
N THR A 205 -0.22 -13.49 1.25
CA THR A 205 1.05 -12.79 1.52
C THR A 205 0.86 -11.40 2.13
N ARG A 206 -0.30 -11.16 2.77
CA ARG A 206 -0.58 -9.91 3.48
C ARG A 206 0.32 -9.76 4.69
N SER A 207 0.87 -8.58 4.87
CA SER A 207 1.71 -8.22 6.01
C SER A 207 1.27 -6.90 6.63
N PHE A 208 1.57 -6.76 7.91
CA PHE A 208 1.34 -5.56 8.69
C PHE A 208 2.68 -5.03 9.17
N ASP A 209 2.86 -3.71 9.08
CA ASP A 209 4.07 -3.05 9.56
C ASP A 209 3.70 -2.05 10.66
N LEU A 210 4.26 -2.22 11.87
CA LEU A 210 4.03 -1.33 13.00
C LEU A 210 4.49 0.11 12.72
N GLY A 211 5.47 0.29 11.85
CA GLY A 211 5.90 1.61 11.40
C GLY A 211 4.78 2.41 10.73
N THR A 212 3.80 1.72 10.12
CA THR A 212 2.62 2.39 9.53
C THR A 212 1.56 2.78 10.56
N VAL A 213 1.56 2.14 11.73
CA VAL A 213 0.61 2.44 12.82
C VAL A 213 1.06 3.66 13.61
N PHE A 214 2.33 3.68 13.97
CA PHE A 214 2.88 4.67 14.89
C PHE A 214 3.58 5.83 14.16
N ASP A 215 4.04 5.61 12.94
CA ASP A 215 4.80 6.58 12.13
C ASP A 215 5.88 7.32 12.93
N TRP A 216 6.65 6.59 13.75
CA TRP A 216 7.68 7.14 14.60
C TRP A 216 8.62 8.06 13.81
N GLY A 217 8.76 9.30 14.26
CA GLY A 217 9.58 10.30 13.59
C GLY A 217 9.05 10.80 12.25
N GLY A 218 7.83 10.43 11.84
CA GLY A 218 7.26 10.79 10.54
C GLY A 218 7.92 10.07 9.36
N ILE A 219 8.39 8.84 9.57
CA ILE A 219 9.21 8.10 8.60
C ILE A 219 8.49 7.83 7.29
N LEU A 220 7.16 7.63 7.31
CA LEU A 220 6.37 7.44 6.10
C LEU A 220 6.49 8.61 5.13
N GLY A 221 6.51 9.84 5.67
CA GLY A 221 6.72 11.04 4.87
C GLY A 221 8.06 11.06 4.13
N HIS A 222 9.08 10.37 4.67
CA HIS A 222 10.38 10.25 4.02
C HIS A 222 10.37 9.24 2.87
N TYR A 223 9.59 8.15 2.94
CA TYR A 223 9.39 7.23 1.82
C TYR A 223 8.64 7.89 0.65
N MET A 224 7.72 8.82 0.93
CA MET A 224 6.92 9.50 -0.09
C MET A 224 7.67 10.62 -0.85
N LYS A 225 8.93 10.89 -0.53
CA LYS A 225 9.76 11.84 -1.28
C LYS A 225 10.48 11.13 -2.43
N ILE A 226 10.14 11.51 -3.64
CA ILE A 226 10.67 10.91 -4.87
C ILE A 226 11.90 11.72 -5.32
N ASP A 227 13.05 11.35 -4.81
CA ASP A 227 14.36 11.92 -5.13
C ASP A 227 15.48 10.92 -4.79
N THR A 228 16.72 11.28 -5.07
CA THR A 228 17.91 10.43 -4.85
C THR A 228 18.56 10.60 -3.47
N ASP A 229 18.08 11.52 -2.63
CA ASP A 229 18.70 11.86 -1.34
C ASP A 229 18.09 11.07 -0.16
N PHE A 230 17.52 9.90 -0.43
CA PHE A 230 16.80 9.11 0.58
C PHE A 230 17.73 8.56 1.68
N VAL A 231 18.99 8.22 1.38
CA VAL A 231 19.94 7.69 2.37
C VAL A 231 20.18 8.72 3.46
N SER A 232 20.61 9.94 3.06
CA SER A 232 20.85 11.06 4.03
C SER A 232 19.59 11.40 4.84
N ARG A 233 18.40 11.32 4.19
CA ARG A 233 17.13 11.55 4.88
C ARG A 233 16.84 10.51 5.95
N PHE A 234 17.05 9.23 5.64
CA PHE A 234 16.82 8.15 6.60
C PHE A 234 17.84 8.20 7.74
N GLU A 235 19.10 8.51 7.46
CA GLU A 235 20.10 8.74 8.50
C GLU A 235 19.71 9.90 9.43
N ALA A 236 19.16 10.97 8.88
CA ALA A 236 18.74 12.13 9.66
C ALA A 236 17.49 11.88 10.50
N VAL A 237 16.52 11.11 10.01
CA VAL A 237 15.26 10.83 10.74
C VAL A 237 15.43 9.71 11.78
N TYR A 238 16.37 8.80 11.58
CA TYR A 238 16.54 7.63 12.42
C TYR A 238 16.64 7.93 13.92
N PRO A 239 17.49 8.87 14.38
CA PRO A 239 17.59 9.16 15.81
C PRO A 239 16.27 9.68 16.42
N VAL A 240 15.49 10.44 15.65
CA VAL A 240 14.18 10.95 16.08
C VAL A 240 13.16 9.83 16.16
N ALA A 241 13.14 8.96 15.16
CA ALA A 241 12.27 7.80 15.13
C ALA A 241 12.61 6.81 16.26
N GLN A 242 13.91 6.58 16.51
CA GLN A 242 14.38 5.68 17.55
C GLN A 242 13.96 6.17 18.95
N ALA A 243 14.14 7.47 19.24
CA ALA A 243 13.70 8.05 20.51
C ALA A 243 12.18 7.92 20.70
N ALA A 244 11.39 8.16 19.64
CA ALA A 244 9.93 8.02 19.70
C ALA A 244 9.48 6.56 19.90
N LEU A 245 10.20 5.59 19.33
CA LEU A 245 9.97 4.17 19.58
C LEU A 245 10.26 3.81 21.04
N GLU A 246 11.40 4.24 21.58
CA GLU A 246 11.80 4.00 22.96
C GLU A 246 10.78 4.59 23.95
N ASP A 247 10.32 5.82 23.74
CA ASP A 247 9.26 6.45 24.52
C ASP A 247 7.96 5.63 24.49
N THR A 248 7.61 5.06 23.34
CA THR A 248 6.43 4.21 23.19
C THR A 248 6.57 2.91 23.98
N LEU A 249 7.74 2.27 23.93
CA LEU A 249 8.02 1.04 24.68
C LEU A 249 7.98 1.29 26.19
N GLU A 250 8.61 2.38 26.68
CA GLU A 250 8.56 2.76 28.09
C GLU A 250 7.11 3.03 28.54
N ALA A 251 6.32 3.72 27.73
CA ALA A 251 4.91 3.96 28.03
C ALA A 251 4.10 2.66 28.16
N LEU A 252 4.36 1.68 27.30
CA LEU A 252 3.70 0.37 27.33
C LEU A 252 4.12 -0.47 28.55
N GLU A 253 5.40 -0.44 28.93
CA GLU A 253 5.89 -1.10 30.15
C GLU A 253 5.23 -0.54 31.41
N ASN A 254 4.99 0.76 31.46
CA ASN A 254 4.33 1.42 32.58
C ASN A 254 2.82 1.19 32.68
N LEU A 255 2.19 0.53 31.69
CA LEU A 255 0.77 0.15 31.71
C LEU A 255 0.53 -1.21 32.38
N ASN A 256 1.58 -2.01 32.60
CA ASN A 256 1.54 -3.32 33.25
C ASN A 256 1.97 -3.22 34.73
#